data_31885463fd8eae281740e23c50bbc26b
#
_entry.id   31885463fd8eae281740e23c50bbc26b
#
_cell.length_a   1.000
_cell.length_b   1.000
_cell.length_c   1.000
_cell.angle_alpha   90.00
_cell.angle_beta   90.00
_cell.angle_gamma   90.00
#
_symmetry.space_group_name_H-M   'P 1'
#
loop_
_entity.id
_entity.type
_entity.pdbx_description
1 polymer ?
#
loop_
_entity_poly.entity_id
_entity_poly.type
_entity_poly.pdbx_seq_one_letter_code
_entity_poly.pdbx_strand_id
1 'polypeptide(L)'
;MRTEVSTRSVSPALLAATTETLRRLGPRQFSLTAVADAAGVSRGTVHNALGSRDHAIKTALGHLASVFTDTMAAEVDKETTLADQVAAAAVVVCAHRQHSDSVAPRGINESILVLLLRNIGDDLMKRSIELWKPRVRAAQQRGEVGAGVDPGRASEWKVGCSSRSRDRS
;
A
#
# COMPACT_ATOMS: atom_id res chain seq x y z
N MET A 1 -31.48 -4.91 20.71
CA MET A 1 -30.19 -4.66 21.40
C MET A 1 -29.10 -4.80 20.34
N ARG A 2 -28.65 -3.68 19.74
CA ARG A 2 -27.56 -3.66 18.74
C ARG A 2 -26.25 -3.72 19.51
N THR A 3 -25.51 -4.81 19.34
CA THR A 3 -24.15 -4.94 19.84
C THR A 3 -23.27 -4.04 18.96
N GLU A 4 -22.91 -2.87 19.47
CA GLU A 4 -21.86 -2.03 18.87
C GLU A 4 -20.56 -2.82 18.94
N VAL A 5 -20.11 -3.32 17.80
CA VAL A 5 -18.73 -3.82 17.64
C VAL A 5 -17.83 -2.59 17.74
N SER A 6 -17.35 -2.33 18.96
CA SER A 6 -16.33 -1.33 19.22
C SER A 6 -15.11 -1.69 18.38
N THR A 7 -14.89 -0.96 17.30
CA THR A 7 -13.68 -1.04 16.49
C THR A 7 -12.52 -0.53 17.36
N ARG A 8 -11.94 -1.41 18.16
CA ARG A 8 -10.71 -1.09 18.90
C ARG A 8 -9.64 -0.79 17.88
N SER A 9 -9.27 0.45 17.76
CA SER A 9 -8.15 0.87 16.92
C SER A 9 -6.89 0.17 17.39
N VAL A 10 -6.19 -0.49 16.47
CA VAL A 10 -4.89 -1.13 16.75
C VAL A 10 -3.91 -0.02 17.16
N SER A 11 -3.21 -0.20 18.28
CA SER A 11 -2.25 0.81 18.74
C SER A 11 -1.12 0.98 17.70
N PRO A 12 -0.55 2.19 17.54
CA PRO A 12 0.54 2.43 16.60
C PRO A 12 1.74 1.49 16.82
N ALA A 13 2.09 1.21 18.07
CA ALA A 13 3.18 0.31 18.41
C ALA A 13 2.90 -1.13 17.96
N LEU A 14 1.68 -1.63 18.18
CA LEU A 14 1.29 -2.97 17.75
C LEU A 14 1.21 -3.07 16.23
N LEU A 15 0.74 -2.02 15.54
CA LEU A 15 0.70 -1.95 14.10
C LEU A 15 2.11 -1.97 13.48
N ALA A 16 3.05 -1.20 14.07
CA ALA A 16 4.45 -1.21 13.67
C ALA A 16 5.10 -2.60 13.85
N ALA A 17 4.90 -3.23 15.00
CA ALA A 17 5.40 -4.57 15.28
C ALA A 17 4.81 -5.62 14.31
N THR A 18 3.50 -5.52 13.99
CA THR A 18 2.83 -6.40 13.04
C THR A 18 3.42 -6.26 11.64
N THR A 19 3.61 -5.02 11.19
CA THR A 19 4.17 -4.69 9.88
C THR A 19 5.62 -5.19 9.76
N GLU A 20 6.44 -4.94 10.77
CA GLU A 20 7.84 -5.38 10.77
C GLU A 20 7.97 -6.91 10.84
N THR A 21 7.10 -7.57 11.62
CA THR A 21 7.04 -9.04 11.65
C THR A 21 6.70 -9.61 10.28
N LEU A 22 5.73 -9.02 9.56
CA LEU A 22 5.37 -9.44 8.21
C LEU A 22 6.53 -9.24 7.22
N ARG A 23 7.23 -8.10 7.29
CA ARG A 23 8.38 -7.81 6.43
C ARG A 23 9.54 -8.78 6.66
N ARG A 24 9.85 -9.09 7.92
CA ARG A 24 10.98 -9.93 8.31
C ARG A 24 10.74 -11.40 8.03
N LEU A 25 9.56 -11.93 8.37
CA LEU A 25 9.27 -13.36 8.30
C LEU A 25 8.57 -13.77 6.99
N GLY A 26 7.97 -12.81 6.30
CA GLY A 26 7.11 -13.07 5.16
C GLY A 26 5.77 -13.72 5.55
N PRO A 27 4.84 -13.84 4.59
CA PRO A 27 3.49 -14.30 4.88
C PRO A 27 3.43 -15.76 5.35
N ARG A 28 4.37 -16.61 4.93
CA ARG A 28 4.34 -18.04 5.30
C ARG A 28 4.67 -18.28 6.78
N GLN A 29 5.66 -17.55 7.31
CA GLN A 29 6.14 -17.71 8.68
C GLN A 29 5.49 -16.70 9.66
N PHE A 30 4.69 -15.77 9.15
CA PHE A 30 3.98 -14.80 9.96
C PHE A 30 3.01 -15.49 10.92
N SER A 31 3.05 -15.10 12.20
CA SER A 31 2.13 -15.59 13.23
C SER A 31 1.82 -14.50 14.25
N LEU A 32 0.63 -14.58 14.87
CA LEU A 32 0.25 -13.65 15.95
C LEU A 32 1.16 -13.81 17.20
N THR A 33 1.73 -15.00 17.38
CA THR A 33 2.74 -15.22 18.45
C THR A 33 4.00 -14.42 18.16
N ALA A 34 4.52 -14.48 16.94
CA ALA A 34 5.71 -13.69 16.57
C ALA A 34 5.45 -12.17 16.69
N VAL A 35 4.24 -11.73 16.43
CA VAL A 35 3.84 -10.32 16.65
C VAL A 35 3.82 -9.98 18.15
N ALA A 36 3.30 -10.88 19.01
CA ALA A 36 3.27 -10.70 20.45
C ALA A 36 4.67 -10.57 21.03
N ASP A 37 5.58 -11.45 20.60
CA ASP A 37 6.98 -11.45 21.01
C ASP A 37 7.68 -10.14 20.55
N ALA A 38 7.46 -9.72 19.31
CA ALA A 38 8.04 -8.50 18.75
C ALA A 38 7.48 -7.21 19.42
N ALA A 39 6.21 -7.22 19.80
CA ALA A 39 5.56 -6.08 20.45
C ALA A 39 5.76 -6.04 21.98
N GLY A 40 6.29 -7.10 22.61
CA GLY A 40 6.42 -7.21 24.05
C GLY A 40 5.08 -7.28 24.78
N VAL A 41 4.05 -7.85 24.17
CA VAL A 41 2.69 -7.94 24.73
C VAL A 41 2.21 -9.39 24.79
N SER A 42 1.11 -9.65 25.52
CA SER A 42 0.53 -10.98 25.57
C SER A 42 -0.11 -11.41 24.24
N ARG A 43 -0.15 -12.73 23.97
CA ARG A 43 -0.88 -13.29 22.81
C ARG A 43 -2.35 -12.90 22.82
N GLY A 44 -2.97 -12.87 24.01
CA GLY A 44 -4.35 -12.43 24.16
C GLY A 44 -4.56 -10.98 23.75
N THR A 45 -3.62 -10.09 24.05
CA THR A 45 -3.66 -8.69 23.62
C THR A 45 -3.64 -8.59 22.09
N VAL A 46 -2.73 -9.33 21.44
CA VAL A 46 -2.62 -9.36 19.96
C VAL A 46 -3.88 -9.92 19.32
N HIS A 47 -4.38 -11.06 19.83
CA HIS A 47 -5.60 -11.68 19.32
C HIS A 47 -6.82 -10.76 19.48
N ASN A 48 -6.95 -10.07 20.60
CA ASN A 48 -8.05 -9.12 20.84
C ASN A 48 -7.99 -7.90 19.92
N ALA A 49 -6.79 -7.45 19.56
CA ALA A 49 -6.59 -6.29 18.71
C ALA A 49 -6.64 -6.61 17.21
N LEU A 50 -6.02 -7.72 16.78
CA LEU A 50 -5.83 -8.08 15.39
C LEU A 50 -6.73 -9.24 14.94
N GLY A 51 -7.39 -9.96 15.83
CA GLY A 51 -8.27 -11.08 15.51
C GLY A 51 -7.52 -12.25 14.88
N SER A 52 -7.80 -12.53 13.60
CA SER A 52 -7.17 -13.63 12.88
C SER A 52 -5.81 -13.25 12.27
N ARG A 53 -5.02 -14.27 11.95
CA ARG A 53 -3.75 -14.13 11.21
C ARG A 53 -3.94 -13.39 9.88
N ASP A 54 -4.98 -13.73 9.12
CA ASP A 54 -5.25 -13.12 7.83
C ASP A 54 -5.68 -11.66 7.96
N HIS A 55 -6.45 -11.33 8.99
CA HIS A 55 -6.79 -9.95 9.30
C HIS A 55 -5.57 -9.14 9.70
N ALA A 56 -4.67 -9.71 10.51
CA ALA A 56 -3.41 -9.06 10.88
C ALA A 56 -2.52 -8.78 9.65
N ILE A 57 -2.43 -9.72 8.71
CA ILE A 57 -1.71 -9.52 7.45
C ILE A 57 -2.35 -8.38 6.63
N LYS A 58 -3.67 -8.38 6.47
CA LYS A 58 -4.38 -7.30 5.76
C LYS A 58 -4.18 -5.95 6.41
N THR A 59 -4.22 -5.89 7.74
CA THR A 59 -3.97 -4.67 8.52
C THR A 59 -2.54 -4.14 8.28
N ALA A 60 -1.53 -5.02 8.34
CA ALA A 60 -0.14 -4.65 8.06
C ALA A 60 0.05 -4.16 6.61
N LEU A 61 -0.54 -4.86 5.63
CA LEU A 61 -0.48 -4.48 4.23
C LEU A 61 -1.20 -3.14 3.97
N GLY A 62 -2.35 -2.91 4.61
CA GLY A 62 -3.07 -1.63 4.55
C GLY A 62 -2.23 -0.48 5.09
N HIS A 63 -1.50 -0.70 6.19
CA HIS A 63 -0.58 0.30 6.73
C HIS A 63 0.59 0.59 5.78
N LEU A 64 1.22 -0.44 5.22
CA LEU A 64 2.28 -0.26 4.22
C LEU A 64 1.80 0.52 3.00
N ALA A 65 0.60 0.20 2.50
CA ALA A 65 -0.01 0.93 1.40
C ALA A 65 -0.28 2.39 1.73
N SER A 66 -0.75 2.69 2.96
CA SER A 66 -0.97 4.06 3.41
C SER A 66 0.34 4.84 3.43
N VAL A 67 1.35 4.33 4.12
CA VAL A 67 2.67 4.99 4.20
C VAL A 67 3.26 5.24 2.80
N PHE A 68 3.15 4.27 1.91
CA PHE A 68 3.61 4.43 0.52
C PHE A 68 2.83 5.51 -0.23
N THR A 69 1.49 5.52 -0.10
CA THR A 69 0.63 6.51 -0.77
C THR A 69 0.87 7.91 -0.22
N ASP A 70 1.05 8.04 1.09
CA ASP A 70 1.32 9.33 1.75
C ASP A 70 2.68 9.89 1.33
N THR A 71 3.71 9.03 1.26
CA THR A 71 5.03 9.41 0.73
C THR A 71 4.94 9.84 -0.72
N MET A 72 4.22 9.08 -1.55
CA MET A 72 4.01 9.42 -2.96
C MET A 72 3.28 10.76 -3.10
N ALA A 73 2.22 10.98 -2.33
CA ALA A 73 1.48 12.25 -2.35
C ALA A 73 2.40 13.43 -2.01
N ALA A 74 3.21 13.29 -0.96
CA ALA A 74 4.12 14.34 -0.51
C ALA A 74 5.19 14.69 -1.57
N GLU A 75 5.69 13.72 -2.32
CA GLU A 75 6.66 13.99 -3.40
C GLU A 75 5.99 14.57 -4.65
N VAL A 76 4.84 14.05 -5.04
CA VAL A 76 4.06 14.53 -6.18
C VAL A 76 3.55 15.95 -5.98
N ASP A 77 3.20 16.33 -4.75
CA ASP A 77 2.70 17.67 -4.43
C ASP A 77 3.77 18.77 -4.48
N LYS A 78 5.04 18.41 -4.57
CA LYS A 78 6.14 19.37 -4.81
C LYS A 78 6.17 19.86 -6.26
N GLU A 79 5.53 19.13 -7.17
CA GLU A 79 5.58 19.38 -8.60
C GLU A 79 4.32 20.10 -9.09
N THR A 80 4.48 20.99 -10.06
CA THR A 80 3.39 21.83 -10.56
C THR A 80 2.70 21.28 -11.80
N THR A 81 3.46 20.63 -12.70
CA THR A 81 2.89 20.03 -13.93
C THR A 81 2.54 18.56 -13.73
N LEU A 82 1.55 18.07 -14.46
CA LEU A 82 1.19 16.64 -14.38
C LEU A 82 2.34 15.74 -14.85
N ALA A 83 3.13 16.18 -15.80
CA ALA A 83 4.29 15.43 -16.31
C ALA A 83 5.34 15.25 -15.21
N ASP A 84 5.69 16.32 -14.49
CA ASP A 84 6.66 16.29 -13.40
C ASP A 84 6.12 15.48 -12.22
N GLN A 85 4.84 15.62 -11.90
CA GLN A 85 4.15 14.80 -10.89
C GLN A 85 4.24 13.30 -11.19
N VAL A 86 4.08 12.92 -12.46
CA VAL A 86 4.23 11.51 -12.88
C VAL A 86 5.68 11.05 -12.79
N ALA A 87 6.63 11.90 -13.15
CA ALA A 87 8.06 11.61 -13.02
C ALA A 87 8.46 11.42 -11.55
N ALA A 88 8.01 12.31 -10.65
CA ALA A 88 8.24 12.18 -9.21
C ALA A 88 7.66 10.87 -8.65
N ALA A 89 6.43 10.52 -9.04
CA ALA A 89 5.83 9.25 -8.65
C ALA A 89 6.65 8.03 -9.13
N ALA A 90 7.17 8.06 -10.37
CA ALA A 90 8.02 7.00 -10.88
C ALA A 90 9.31 6.84 -10.06
N VAL A 91 9.93 7.95 -9.64
CA VAL A 91 11.11 7.93 -8.76
C VAL A 91 10.77 7.28 -7.42
N VAL A 92 9.65 7.62 -6.79
CA VAL A 92 9.21 7.00 -5.53
C VAL A 92 9.01 5.48 -5.69
N VAL A 93 8.36 5.04 -6.77
CA VAL A 93 8.16 3.61 -7.07
C VAL A 93 9.51 2.90 -7.25
N CYS A 94 10.44 3.48 -8.02
CA CYS A 94 11.75 2.89 -8.25
C CYS A 94 12.58 2.80 -6.95
N ALA A 95 12.60 3.86 -6.14
CA ALA A 95 13.29 3.88 -4.86
C ALA A 95 12.71 2.82 -3.89
N HIS A 96 11.39 2.71 -3.83
CA HIS A 96 10.72 1.71 -2.99
C HIS A 96 11.06 0.28 -3.44
N ARG A 97 11.11 0.01 -4.74
CA ARG A 97 11.54 -1.29 -5.28
C ARG A 97 12.96 -1.64 -4.86
N GLN A 98 13.91 -0.74 -5.08
CA GLN A 98 15.32 -0.95 -4.71
C GLN A 98 15.48 -1.25 -3.23
N HIS A 99 14.76 -0.51 -2.37
CA HIS A 99 14.78 -0.74 -0.92
C HIS A 99 14.15 -2.10 -0.55
N SER A 100 13.04 -2.46 -1.17
CA SER A 100 12.37 -3.74 -0.93
C SER A 100 13.22 -4.94 -1.35
N ASP A 101 13.92 -4.84 -2.47
CA ASP A 101 14.82 -5.90 -2.98
C ASP A 101 16.07 -6.07 -2.10
N SER A 102 16.55 -4.99 -1.45
CA SER A 102 17.72 -5.03 -0.56
C SER A 102 17.41 -5.60 0.84
N VAL A 103 16.16 -5.52 1.28
CA VAL A 103 15.70 -5.92 2.64
C VAL A 103 15.01 -7.29 2.63
N ALA A 104 14.57 -7.79 1.47
CA ALA A 104 13.87 -9.08 1.38
C ALA A 104 14.83 -10.23 1.74
N PRO A 105 14.50 -11.06 2.74
CA PRO A 105 15.27 -12.26 3.04
C PRO A 105 15.34 -13.17 1.81
N ARG A 106 16.54 -13.69 1.50
CA ARG A 106 16.71 -14.67 0.42
C ARG A 106 15.79 -15.88 0.67
N GLY A 107 14.83 -16.12 -0.24
CA GLY A 107 13.87 -17.24 -0.14
C GLY A 107 12.43 -16.85 0.06
N ILE A 108 12.08 -15.58 0.15
CA ILE A 108 10.67 -15.15 0.07
C ILE A 108 10.27 -15.12 -1.39
N ASN A 109 9.56 -16.18 -1.83
CA ASN A 109 9.11 -16.34 -3.23
C ASN A 109 7.94 -15.41 -3.62
N GLU A 110 7.44 -14.58 -2.72
CA GLU A 110 6.32 -13.69 -2.99
C GLU A 110 6.68 -12.26 -2.59
N SER A 111 6.79 -11.36 -3.57
CA SER A 111 7.08 -9.96 -3.30
C SER A 111 5.94 -9.31 -2.51
N ILE A 112 6.24 -8.33 -1.68
CA ILE A 112 5.24 -7.54 -0.94
C ILE A 112 4.19 -6.95 -1.91
N LEU A 113 4.61 -6.58 -3.13
CA LEU A 113 3.68 -6.08 -4.15
C LEU A 113 2.62 -7.11 -4.55
N VAL A 114 3.03 -8.38 -4.75
CA VAL A 114 2.08 -9.46 -5.09
C VAL A 114 1.11 -9.71 -3.94
N LEU A 115 1.61 -9.67 -2.69
CA LEU A 115 0.78 -9.76 -1.49
C LEU A 115 -0.23 -8.61 -1.39
N LEU A 116 0.22 -7.37 -1.63
CA LEU A 116 -0.63 -6.20 -1.66
C LEU A 116 -1.75 -6.35 -2.69
N LEU A 117 -1.40 -6.66 -3.94
CA LEU A 117 -2.37 -6.81 -5.03
C LEU A 117 -3.40 -7.92 -4.74
N ARG A 118 -2.96 -9.04 -4.18
CA ARG A 118 -3.85 -10.17 -3.87
C ARG A 118 -4.78 -9.91 -2.69
N ASN A 119 -4.33 -9.19 -1.65
CA ASN A 119 -5.07 -9.03 -0.41
C ASN A 119 -5.84 -7.71 -0.30
N ILE A 120 -5.33 -6.64 -0.92
CA ILE A 120 -5.89 -5.28 -0.83
C ILE A 120 -5.88 -4.54 -2.18
N GLY A 121 -5.92 -5.29 -3.32
CA GLY A 121 -5.83 -4.71 -4.66
C GLY A 121 -6.89 -3.64 -4.93
N ASP A 122 -8.14 -3.88 -4.51
CA ASP A 122 -9.24 -2.91 -4.65
C ASP A 122 -8.98 -1.63 -3.86
N ASP A 123 -8.43 -1.73 -2.64
CA ASP A 123 -8.08 -0.57 -1.83
C ASP A 123 -6.90 0.20 -2.43
N LEU A 124 -5.91 -0.50 -2.99
CA LEU A 124 -4.82 0.14 -3.73
C LEU A 124 -5.32 0.91 -4.94
N MET A 125 -6.26 0.32 -5.69
CA MET A 125 -6.87 0.98 -6.84
C MET A 125 -7.63 2.25 -6.41
N LYS A 126 -8.46 2.17 -5.37
CA LYS A 126 -9.18 3.33 -4.83
C LYS A 126 -8.21 4.45 -4.42
N ARG A 127 -7.17 4.12 -3.65
CA ARG A 127 -6.15 5.09 -3.23
C ARG A 127 -5.44 5.74 -4.43
N SER A 128 -5.14 4.95 -5.46
CA SER A 128 -4.55 5.48 -6.70
C SER A 128 -5.48 6.46 -7.40
N ILE A 129 -6.77 6.13 -7.52
CA ILE A 129 -7.77 7.02 -8.12
C ILE A 129 -7.91 8.31 -7.29
N GLU A 130 -8.00 8.20 -5.97
CA GLU A 130 -8.08 9.35 -5.07
C GLU A 130 -6.85 10.26 -5.18
N LEU A 131 -5.67 9.68 -5.32
CA LEU A 131 -4.43 10.41 -5.51
C LEU A 131 -4.40 11.16 -6.86
N TRP A 132 -4.73 10.49 -7.96
CA TRP A 132 -4.50 11.04 -9.30
C TRP A 132 -5.67 11.84 -9.88
N LYS A 133 -6.91 11.50 -9.54
CA LYS A 133 -8.10 12.15 -10.10
C LYS A 133 -8.14 13.67 -9.91
N PRO A 134 -7.84 14.24 -8.74
CA PRO A 134 -7.79 15.71 -8.57
C PRO A 134 -6.65 16.34 -9.36
N ARG A 135 -5.49 15.68 -9.49
CA ARG A 135 -4.33 16.18 -10.23
C ARG A 135 -4.57 16.20 -11.74
N VAL A 136 -5.20 15.16 -12.29
CA VAL A 136 -5.62 15.15 -13.70
C VAL A 136 -6.63 16.26 -13.99
N ARG A 137 -7.60 16.50 -13.08
CA ARG A 137 -8.56 17.62 -13.23
C ARG A 137 -7.85 18.99 -13.21
N ALA A 138 -6.92 19.18 -12.29
CA ALA A 138 -6.15 20.42 -12.24
C ALA A 138 -5.30 20.63 -13.50
N ALA A 139 -4.70 19.57 -14.04
CA ALA A 139 -3.97 19.60 -15.30
C ALA A 139 -4.86 19.93 -16.51
N GLN A 140 -6.10 19.42 -16.51
CA GLN A 140 -7.10 19.81 -17.53
C GLN A 140 -7.44 21.30 -17.45
N GLN A 141 -7.62 21.84 -16.25
CA GLN A 141 -7.88 23.28 -16.05
C GLN A 141 -6.72 24.16 -16.51
N ARG A 142 -5.48 23.67 -16.43
CA ARG A 142 -4.27 24.35 -16.92
C ARG A 142 -4.01 24.12 -18.44
N GLY A 143 -4.82 23.28 -19.09
CA GLY A 143 -4.65 22.95 -20.52
C GLY A 143 -3.53 21.94 -20.82
N GLU A 144 -2.93 21.31 -19.80
CA GLU A 144 -1.90 20.28 -19.95
C GLU A 144 -2.47 18.96 -20.48
N VAL A 145 -3.76 18.70 -20.23
CA VAL A 145 -4.48 17.49 -20.61
C VAL A 145 -5.78 17.89 -21.31
N GLY A 146 -6.08 17.23 -22.42
CA GLY A 146 -7.30 17.50 -23.20
C GLY A 146 -8.57 17.24 -22.37
N ALA A 147 -9.59 18.10 -22.54
CA ALA A 147 -10.86 18.03 -21.81
C ALA A 147 -11.63 16.71 -22.03
N GLY A 148 -11.36 15.98 -23.13
CA GLY A 148 -11.98 14.69 -23.43
C GLY A 148 -11.41 13.51 -22.64
N VAL A 149 -10.35 13.69 -21.86
CA VAL A 149 -9.77 12.64 -21.03
C VAL A 149 -10.60 12.51 -19.74
N ASP A 150 -11.18 11.32 -19.50
CA ASP A 150 -11.85 11.05 -18.24
C ASP A 150 -10.81 10.89 -17.09
N PRO A 151 -10.86 11.74 -16.06
CA PRO A 151 -9.87 11.69 -14.98
C PRO A 151 -9.88 10.37 -14.17
N GLY A 152 -11.03 9.70 -14.07
CA GLY A 152 -11.15 8.40 -13.40
C GLY A 152 -10.43 7.32 -14.21
N ARG A 153 -10.77 7.19 -15.49
CA ARG A 153 -10.12 6.22 -16.40
C ARG A 153 -8.63 6.46 -16.59
N ALA A 154 -8.20 7.72 -16.65
CA ALA A 154 -6.78 8.06 -16.70
C ALA A 154 -6.01 7.61 -15.44
N SER A 155 -6.67 7.64 -14.29
CA SER A 155 -6.08 7.17 -13.02
C SER A 155 -5.98 5.64 -12.93
N GLU A 156 -6.94 4.91 -13.53
CA GLU A 156 -6.91 3.43 -13.60
C GLU A 156 -5.83 2.91 -14.54
N TRP A 157 -5.56 3.61 -15.64
CA TRP A 157 -4.64 3.16 -16.68
C TRP A 157 -3.19 3.00 -16.17
N LYS A 158 -2.75 3.82 -15.22
CA LYS A 158 -1.39 3.78 -14.67
C LYS A 158 -1.12 2.55 -13.81
N VAL A 159 -2.13 1.97 -13.19
CA VAL A 159 -2.01 0.70 -12.45
C VAL A 159 -1.97 -0.50 -13.40
N GLY A 160 -2.70 -0.42 -14.52
CA GLY A 160 -2.78 -1.47 -15.54
C GLY A 160 -1.52 -1.63 -16.41
N CYS A 161 -0.71 -0.58 -16.61
CA CYS A 161 0.53 -0.67 -17.39
C CYS A 161 1.61 -1.54 -16.74
N SER A 162 1.56 -1.73 -15.42
CA SER A 162 2.53 -2.58 -14.70
C SER A 162 2.28 -4.09 -14.88
N SER A 163 1.07 -4.49 -15.28
CA SER A 163 0.68 -5.90 -15.40
C SER A 163 0.75 -6.48 -16.80
N ARG A 164 0.77 -5.66 -17.86
CA ARG A 164 0.74 -6.14 -19.26
C ARG A 164 2.11 -6.42 -19.90
N SER A 165 3.20 -6.25 -19.19
CA SER A 165 4.55 -6.42 -19.74
C SER A 165 5.06 -7.87 -19.75
N ARG A 166 4.24 -8.87 -19.38
CA ARG A 166 4.67 -10.27 -19.25
C ARG A 166 4.03 -11.26 -20.22
N ASP A 167 3.22 -10.82 -21.17
CA ASP A 167 2.56 -11.73 -22.11
C ASP A 167 2.98 -11.50 -23.58
N ARG A 168 4.26 -11.26 -23.84
CA ARG A 168 4.82 -11.39 -25.18
C ARG A 168 6.24 -11.97 -25.10
N SER A 169 6.31 -13.27 -25.02
CA SER A 169 7.42 -14.10 -25.56
C SER A 169 6.92 -15.51 -25.76
#